data_ee78e1603d1e0d1f46bf546e4c047885
#
_entry.id   ee78e1603d1e0d1f46bf546e4c047885
#
_cell.length_a   1.000
_cell.length_b   1.000
_cell.length_c   1.000
_cell.angle_alpha   90.00
_cell.angle_beta   90.00
_cell.angle_gamma   90.00
#
_symmetry.space_group_name_H-M   'P 1'
#
loop_
_entity.id
_entity.type
_entity.pdbx_description
1 polymer ?
#
loop_
_entity_poly.entity_id
_entity_poly.type
_entity_poly.pdbx_seq_one_letter_code
_entity_poly.pdbx_strand_id
1 'polypeptide(L)'
;WDCSNGTSLVCPPGYYCPVGGTSGPIPCPKGYFCKQGFAKPESCPWYSQCPRGATNQIPTWGAIFIIVVIGIIVAALSIWLWLYRRQKERKATSQGTVHQRTTEIYNSVVQALTGVYLQSQRMQGFTNDIKYTPVDIRFEHLSMTLKWGTRREILHDVTGEFPAGSLTAVMGPSGGGKTTFMNALSNRAPYGDVTGKIWVNGFEGNFGEYPKQVGFVPQDDIMFDRLTVYQNLYYSAMVRLPEDMPREKKLKIIEDVIQVLDLEQVRHTIVGSPEKRGISGGQKKRVNIGIELVAYPRVLFLDEPTSGLDSAASMAVSEP
;
A
#
# COMPACT_ATOMS: atom_id res chain seq x y z
N TRP A 1 -69.08 -2.83 -51.86
CA TRP A 1 -68.43 -3.20 -53.11
C TRP A 1 -69.19 -4.35 -53.67
N ASP A 2 -69.61 -4.11 -54.87
CA ASP A 2 -70.49 -5.02 -55.62
C ASP A 2 -69.69 -6.21 -56.17
N CYS A 3 -69.93 -7.40 -55.66
CA CYS A 3 -69.29 -8.65 -56.10
C CYS A 3 -69.96 -9.22 -57.39
N SER A 4 -70.59 -8.41 -58.23
CA SER A 4 -71.33 -8.89 -59.39
C SER A 4 -70.45 -9.36 -60.58
N ASN A 5 -69.09 -9.18 -60.49
CA ASN A 5 -68.16 -9.59 -61.54
C ASN A 5 -66.93 -10.36 -61.12
N GLY A 6 -66.97 -11.05 -59.98
CA GLY A 6 -65.95 -12.05 -59.66
C GLY A 6 -64.52 -11.53 -59.34
N THR A 7 -64.26 -10.23 -59.33
CA THR A 7 -62.98 -9.62 -58.96
C THR A 7 -63.10 -9.00 -57.58
N SER A 8 -62.52 -9.65 -56.55
CA SER A 8 -62.39 -9.12 -55.19
C SER A 8 -61.41 -7.94 -55.24
N LEU A 9 -61.89 -6.72 -55.42
CA LEU A 9 -61.05 -5.52 -55.30
C LEU A 9 -60.77 -5.24 -53.84
N VAL A 10 -59.54 -5.48 -53.42
CA VAL A 10 -59.05 -5.11 -52.11
C VAL A 10 -58.99 -3.60 -51.93
N CYS A 11 -59.55 -3.04 -50.87
CA CYS A 11 -59.53 -1.61 -50.60
C CYS A 11 -58.12 -1.03 -50.72
N PRO A 12 -57.90 0.02 -51.55
CA PRO A 12 -56.56 0.56 -51.77
C PRO A 12 -55.99 1.21 -50.55
N PRO A 13 -54.67 1.26 -50.44
CA PRO A 13 -54.00 1.90 -49.29
C PRO A 13 -54.32 3.40 -49.24
N GLY A 14 -54.51 3.96 -48.05
CA GLY A 14 -54.91 5.35 -47.81
C GLY A 14 -56.42 5.58 -47.83
N TYR A 15 -57.21 4.52 -48.13
CA TYR A 15 -58.65 4.52 -48.14
C TYR A 15 -59.20 3.39 -47.25
N TYR A 16 -60.44 3.55 -46.77
CA TYR A 16 -61.13 2.47 -46.08
C TYR A 16 -62.47 2.19 -46.81
N CYS A 17 -62.93 0.99 -46.74
CA CYS A 17 -64.14 0.51 -47.44
C CYS A 17 -65.10 -0.10 -46.43
N PRO A 18 -66.16 0.60 -45.99
CA PRO A 18 -67.13 0.08 -45.04
C PRO A 18 -67.83 -1.16 -45.57
N VAL A 19 -67.98 -2.17 -44.71
CA VAL A 19 -68.71 -3.40 -45.07
C VAL A 19 -70.17 -3.10 -45.25
N GLY A 20 -70.74 -3.43 -46.44
CA GLY A 20 -72.16 -3.21 -46.74
C GLY A 20 -72.50 -1.83 -47.30
N GLY A 21 -71.51 -0.96 -47.62
CA GLY A 21 -71.72 0.35 -48.20
C GLY A 21 -71.72 0.30 -49.73
N THR A 22 -72.68 0.98 -50.35
CA THR A 22 -72.78 1.18 -51.84
C THR A 22 -71.89 2.31 -52.37
N SER A 23 -71.11 2.96 -51.43
CA SER A 23 -70.18 4.06 -51.74
C SER A 23 -68.76 3.50 -51.95
N GLY A 24 -68.05 3.98 -52.97
CA GLY A 24 -66.67 3.60 -53.28
C GLY A 24 -65.68 3.86 -52.16
N PRO A 25 -64.36 3.63 -52.39
CA PRO A 25 -63.33 3.84 -51.38
C PRO A 25 -63.33 5.27 -50.81
N ILE A 26 -63.39 5.39 -49.45
CA ILE A 26 -63.44 6.67 -48.79
C ILE A 26 -62.01 7.01 -48.33
N PRO A 27 -61.45 8.22 -48.62
CA PRO A 27 -60.12 8.57 -48.17
C PRO A 27 -60.01 8.60 -46.65
N CYS A 28 -58.97 8.09 -46.14
CA CYS A 28 -58.73 8.06 -44.72
C CYS A 28 -58.73 9.48 -44.13
N PRO A 29 -59.50 9.75 -43.05
CA PRO A 29 -59.61 11.09 -42.49
C PRO A 29 -58.32 11.49 -41.78
N LYS A 30 -58.07 12.80 -41.61
CA LYS A 30 -56.95 13.31 -40.86
C LYS A 30 -56.95 12.79 -39.40
N GLY A 31 -55.80 12.33 -38.88
CA GLY A 31 -55.71 11.72 -37.58
C GLY A 31 -55.91 10.21 -37.59
N TYR A 32 -56.14 9.62 -38.73
CA TYR A 32 -56.28 8.17 -38.91
C TYR A 32 -55.42 7.69 -40.09
N PHE A 33 -55.04 6.43 -40.07
CA PHE A 33 -54.34 5.78 -41.16
C PHE A 33 -55.08 4.52 -41.60
N CYS A 34 -54.95 4.21 -42.87
CA CYS A 34 -55.66 3.11 -43.53
C CYS A 34 -54.69 2.29 -44.37
N LYS A 35 -54.34 1.11 -43.93
CA LYS A 35 -53.58 0.15 -44.74
C LYS A 35 -54.50 -0.49 -45.80
N GLN A 36 -53.94 -1.14 -46.80
CA GLN A 36 -54.65 -1.89 -47.78
C GLN A 36 -55.60 -2.88 -47.14
N GLY A 37 -56.87 -2.88 -47.57
CA GLY A 37 -57.94 -3.78 -47.13
C GLY A 37 -58.68 -3.33 -45.88
N PHE A 38 -58.44 -2.11 -45.34
CA PHE A 38 -59.11 -1.64 -44.14
C PHE A 38 -60.60 -1.32 -44.39
N ALA A 39 -61.49 -1.90 -43.57
CA ALA A 39 -62.89 -1.60 -43.49
C ALA A 39 -63.28 -0.38 -42.68
N LYS A 40 -62.38 -0.01 -41.72
CA LYS A 40 -62.51 1.14 -40.79
C LYS A 40 -61.18 1.84 -40.67
N PRO A 41 -61.13 3.19 -40.52
CA PRO A 41 -59.92 3.92 -40.25
C PRO A 41 -59.44 3.64 -38.86
N GLU A 42 -58.11 3.49 -38.64
CA GLU A 42 -57.45 3.28 -37.36
C GLU A 42 -56.82 4.59 -36.85
N SER A 43 -57.02 4.93 -35.57
CA SER A 43 -56.55 6.18 -34.99
C SER A 43 -55.04 6.21 -34.90
N CYS A 44 -54.46 7.37 -35.21
CA CYS A 44 -53.03 7.63 -35.03
C CYS A 44 -52.65 7.80 -33.55
N PRO A 45 -51.58 7.17 -33.08
CA PRO A 45 -51.03 7.43 -31.75
C PRO A 45 -50.61 8.89 -31.60
N TRP A 46 -50.54 9.38 -30.36
CA TRP A 46 -50.21 10.77 -30.05
C TRP A 46 -48.78 11.19 -30.49
N TYR A 47 -47.88 10.22 -30.70
CA TYR A 47 -46.49 10.44 -31.12
C TYR A 47 -46.30 10.40 -32.65
N SER A 48 -47.35 10.29 -33.43
CA SER A 48 -47.32 10.24 -34.90
C SER A 48 -48.31 11.20 -35.55
N GLN A 49 -48.05 11.58 -36.77
CA GLN A 49 -48.95 12.37 -37.61
C GLN A 49 -49.48 11.55 -38.76
N CYS A 50 -50.80 11.66 -39.00
CA CYS A 50 -51.43 11.01 -40.11
C CYS A 50 -52.22 12.06 -40.87
N PRO A 51 -51.66 12.57 -42.00
CA PRO A 51 -52.39 13.45 -42.91
C PRO A 51 -53.58 12.70 -43.58
N ARG A 52 -54.52 13.42 -44.21
CA ARG A 52 -55.63 12.81 -44.92
C ARG A 52 -55.12 11.87 -46.00
N GLY A 53 -55.64 10.65 -46.04
CA GLY A 53 -55.16 9.61 -46.97
C GLY A 53 -53.90 8.90 -46.56
N ALA A 54 -53.47 9.00 -45.24
CA ALA A 54 -52.31 8.34 -44.75
C ALA A 54 -52.40 6.81 -44.83
N THR A 55 -51.39 6.18 -45.36
CA THR A 55 -51.24 4.71 -45.44
C THR A 55 -50.50 4.16 -44.20
N ASN A 56 -49.61 4.94 -43.62
CA ASN A 56 -48.81 4.58 -42.47
C ASN A 56 -48.73 5.75 -41.48
N GLN A 57 -48.32 5.44 -40.25
CA GLN A 57 -48.03 6.42 -39.21
C GLN A 57 -46.65 7.05 -39.44
N ILE A 58 -46.57 8.39 -39.43
CA ILE A 58 -45.31 9.13 -39.56
C ILE A 58 -44.94 9.66 -38.18
N PRO A 59 -43.79 9.24 -37.57
CA PRO A 59 -43.42 9.75 -36.27
C PRO A 59 -43.17 11.26 -36.30
N THR A 60 -43.60 11.98 -35.27
CA THR A 60 -43.32 13.41 -35.13
C THR A 60 -41.86 13.69 -34.86
N TRP A 61 -41.32 14.78 -35.39
CA TRP A 61 -39.92 15.20 -35.10
C TRP A 61 -39.64 15.30 -33.59
N GLY A 62 -40.63 15.70 -32.80
CA GLY A 62 -40.51 15.75 -31.32
C GLY A 62 -40.32 14.37 -30.70
N ALA A 63 -41.02 13.33 -31.20
CA ALA A 63 -40.85 11.97 -30.71
C ALA A 63 -39.43 11.42 -31.02
N ILE A 64 -38.92 11.69 -32.19
CA ILE A 64 -37.58 11.31 -32.62
C ILE A 64 -36.54 12.02 -31.71
N PHE A 65 -36.72 13.33 -31.48
CA PHE A 65 -35.82 14.11 -30.60
C PHE A 65 -35.77 13.55 -29.16
N ILE A 66 -36.95 13.22 -28.61
CA ILE A 66 -37.01 12.63 -27.24
C ILE A 66 -36.24 11.31 -27.19
N ILE A 67 -36.41 10.43 -28.19
CA ILE A 67 -35.70 9.13 -28.24
C ILE A 67 -34.18 9.35 -28.32
N VAL A 68 -33.74 10.30 -29.13
CA VAL A 68 -32.30 10.62 -29.25
C VAL A 68 -31.74 11.15 -27.93
N VAL A 69 -32.43 12.06 -27.26
CA VAL A 69 -32.02 12.63 -25.98
C VAL A 69 -31.94 11.53 -24.90
N ILE A 70 -32.93 10.66 -24.81
CA ILE A 70 -32.90 9.52 -23.88
C ILE A 70 -31.72 8.60 -24.20
N GLY A 71 -31.45 8.31 -25.45
CA GLY A 71 -30.27 7.51 -25.86
C GLY A 71 -28.95 8.12 -25.41
N ILE A 72 -28.80 9.44 -25.60
CA ILE A 72 -27.59 10.16 -25.13
C ILE A 72 -27.42 10.07 -23.60
N ILE A 73 -28.52 10.28 -22.86
CA ILE A 73 -28.49 10.20 -21.38
C ILE A 73 -28.10 8.79 -20.93
N VAL A 74 -28.68 7.75 -21.51
CA VAL A 74 -28.34 6.35 -21.18
C VAL A 74 -26.87 6.04 -21.49
N ALA A 75 -26.39 6.50 -22.66
CA ALA A 75 -24.99 6.33 -23.02
C ALA A 75 -24.06 7.06 -22.07
N ALA A 76 -24.36 8.30 -21.69
CA ALA A 76 -23.59 9.09 -20.73
C ALA A 76 -23.56 8.43 -19.33
N LEU A 77 -24.71 7.93 -18.85
CA LEU A 77 -24.79 7.20 -17.59
C LEU A 77 -24.00 5.88 -17.63
N SER A 78 -24.05 5.16 -18.75
CA SER A 78 -23.30 3.93 -18.92
C SER A 78 -21.77 4.17 -18.90
N ILE A 79 -21.32 5.22 -19.60
CA ILE A 79 -19.91 5.64 -19.60
C ILE A 79 -19.49 6.07 -18.18
N TRP A 80 -20.33 6.87 -17.51
CA TRP A 80 -20.04 7.31 -16.15
C TRP A 80 -19.94 6.14 -15.16
N LEU A 81 -20.88 5.18 -15.21
CA LEU A 81 -20.85 3.96 -14.40
C LEU A 81 -19.61 3.10 -14.70
N TRP A 82 -19.24 2.98 -15.97
CA TRP A 82 -18.02 2.26 -16.37
C TRP A 82 -16.75 2.93 -15.84
N LEU A 83 -16.64 4.25 -15.97
CA LEU A 83 -15.53 5.03 -15.42
C LEU A 83 -15.47 4.93 -13.90
N TYR A 84 -16.63 5.03 -13.23
CA TYR A 84 -16.73 4.89 -11.77
C TYR A 84 -16.28 3.49 -11.30
N ARG A 85 -16.75 2.42 -11.97
CA ARG A 85 -16.30 1.04 -11.68
C ARG A 85 -14.80 0.88 -11.91
N ARG A 86 -14.28 1.37 -13.03
CA ARG A 86 -12.85 1.33 -13.35
C ARG A 86 -12.00 2.10 -12.34
N GLN A 87 -12.49 3.22 -11.84
CA GLN A 87 -11.81 4.00 -10.81
C GLN A 87 -11.83 3.29 -9.43
N LYS A 88 -12.94 2.62 -9.11
CA LYS A 88 -13.07 1.80 -7.90
C LYS A 88 -12.15 0.57 -7.96
N GLU A 89 -12.07 -0.09 -9.10
CA GLU A 89 -11.15 -1.22 -9.33
C GLU A 89 -9.68 -0.79 -9.23
N ARG A 90 -9.30 0.35 -9.82
CA ARG A 90 -7.95 0.90 -9.68
C ARG A 90 -7.59 1.22 -8.23
N LYS A 91 -8.52 1.76 -7.44
CA LYS A 91 -8.31 2.02 -6.00
C LYS A 91 -8.22 0.71 -5.21
N ALA A 92 -9.05 -0.28 -5.50
CA ALA A 92 -9.01 -1.59 -4.86
C ALA A 92 -7.72 -2.35 -5.20
N THR A 93 -7.26 -2.31 -6.46
CA THR A 93 -6.00 -2.92 -6.90
C THR A 93 -4.79 -2.20 -6.26
N SER A 94 -4.83 -0.87 -6.17
CA SER A 94 -3.78 -0.10 -5.48
C SER A 94 -3.74 -0.39 -3.98
N GLN A 95 -4.89 -0.52 -3.31
CA GLN A 95 -4.93 -0.91 -1.91
C GLN A 95 -4.53 -2.38 -1.69
N GLY A 96 -4.94 -3.27 -2.58
CA GLY A 96 -4.55 -4.69 -2.53
C GLY A 96 -3.05 -4.89 -2.74
N THR A 97 -2.45 -4.21 -3.71
CA THR A 97 -0.99 -4.27 -3.95
C THR A 97 -0.17 -3.60 -2.85
N VAL A 98 -0.67 -2.52 -2.24
CA VAL A 98 -0.02 -1.90 -1.08
C VAL A 98 -0.12 -2.83 0.14
N HIS A 99 -1.29 -3.41 0.40
CA HIS A 99 -1.49 -4.33 1.52
C HIS A 99 -0.70 -5.64 1.32
N GLN A 100 -0.64 -6.16 0.11
CA GLN A 100 0.14 -7.36 -0.20
C GLN A 100 1.65 -7.09 -0.10
N ARG A 101 2.15 -5.96 -0.62
CA ARG A 101 3.54 -5.54 -0.44
C ARG A 101 3.89 -5.25 1.03
N THR A 102 3.00 -4.62 1.79
CA THR A 102 3.24 -4.41 3.22
C THR A 102 3.22 -5.72 3.99
N THR A 103 2.39 -6.70 3.61
CA THR A 103 2.36 -8.03 4.23
C THR A 103 3.59 -8.85 3.83
N GLU A 104 4.06 -8.74 2.60
CA GLU A 104 5.31 -9.38 2.14
C GLU A 104 6.54 -8.76 2.82
N ILE A 105 6.62 -7.43 2.92
CA ILE A 105 7.68 -6.73 3.66
C ILE A 105 7.59 -7.05 5.15
N TYR A 106 6.39 -7.08 5.74
CA TYR A 106 6.19 -7.46 7.13
C TYR A 106 6.64 -8.91 7.36
N ASN A 107 6.20 -9.85 6.51
CA ASN A 107 6.60 -11.26 6.62
C ASN A 107 8.09 -11.45 6.36
N SER A 108 8.69 -10.72 5.43
CA SER A 108 10.13 -10.80 5.17
C SER A 108 10.95 -10.19 6.30
N VAL A 109 10.51 -9.07 6.89
CA VAL A 109 11.14 -8.47 8.07
C VAL A 109 10.92 -9.35 9.32
N VAL A 110 9.72 -9.90 9.51
CA VAL A 110 9.42 -10.85 10.60
C VAL A 110 10.22 -12.13 10.40
N GLN A 111 10.33 -12.65 9.19
CA GLN A 111 11.12 -13.84 8.89
C GLN A 111 12.63 -13.61 9.07
N ALA A 112 13.15 -12.42 8.67
CA ALA A 112 14.53 -12.03 8.93
C ALA A 112 14.83 -11.94 10.42
N LEU A 113 13.95 -11.32 11.16
CA LEU A 113 14.14 -11.10 12.61
C LEU A 113 13.76 -12.35 13.43
N THR A 114 12.78 -13.17 12.98
CA THR A 114 12.52 -14.50 13.56
C THR A 114 13.56 -15.52 13.13
N GLY A 115 14.16 -15.40 11.96
CA GLY A 115 15.33 -16.20 11.58
C GLY A 115 16.50 -15.91 12.50
N VAL A 116 16.81 -14.63 12.76
CA VAL A 116 17.76 -14.19 13.79
C VAL A 116 17.32 -14.68 15.17
N TYR A 117 16.03 -14.67 15.49
CA TYR A 117 15.49 -15.14 16.77
C TYR A 117 15.46 -16.68 16.88
N LEU A 118 15.19 -17.43 15.83
CA LEU A 118 15.20 -18.91 15.82
C LEU A 118 16.61 -19.48 15.74
N GLN A 119 17.56 -18.80 15.08
CA GLN A 119 18.98 -19.11 15.24
C GLN A 119 19.50 -18.73 16.61
N SER A 120 18.87 -17.79 17.32
CA SER A 120 19.17 -17.51 18.72
C SER A 120 18.85 -18.71 19.64
N GLN A 121 18.05 -19.68 19.22
CA GLN A 121 17.94 -20.97 19.90
C GLN A 121 19.25 -21.79 19.84
N ARG A 122 20.09 -21.61 18.81
CA ARG A 122 21.48 -22.07 18.85
C ARG A 122 22.36 -21.21 19.76
N MET A 123 21.99 -19.95 20.00
CA MET A 123 22.57 -19.08 21.03
C MET A 123 22.10 -19.43 22.47
N GLN A 124 21.16 -20.35 22.68
CA GLN A 124 20.70 -20.77 24.01
C GLN A 124 21.84 -21.35 24.91
N GLY A 125 22.91 -21.84 24.31
CA GLY A 125 24.14 -22.13 25.07
C GLY A 125 24.83 -20.87 25.62
N PHE A 126 24.56 -19.68 25.09
CA PHE A 126 25.18 -18.42 25.42
C PHE A 126 24.37 -17.57 26.43
N THR A 127 23.03 -17.72 26.40
CA THR A 127 22.12 -16.92 27.23
C THR A 127 22.02 -17.39 28.67
N ASN A 128 22.50 -18.60 28.99
CA ASN A 128 22.44 -19.13 30.35
C ASN A 128 23.35 -18.39 31.32
N ASP A 129 24.38 -17.68 30.85
CA ASP A 129 25.35 -16.95 31.72
C ASP A 129 25.00 -15.46 31.90
N ILE A 130 24.11 -14.88 31.10
CA ILE A 130 23.71 -13.48 31.23
C ILE A 130 22.19 -13.44 31.43
N LYS A 131 21.77 -13.04 32.64
CA LYS A 131 20.35 -12.88 32.97
C LYS A 131 19.72 -11.83 32.06
N TYR A 132 19.14 -12.29 30.92
CA TYR A 132 18.47 -11.43 29.97
C TYR A 132 17.20 -10.87 30.60
N THR A 133 17.19 -9.58 30.90
CA THR A 133 15.97 -8.91 31.35
C THR A 133 15.33 -8.26 30.13
N PRO A 134 14.18 -8.74 29.68
CA PRO A 134 13.46 -8.13 28.56
C PRO A 134 13.08 -6.69 28.91
N VAL A 135 13.00 -5.82 27.91
CA VAL A 135 12.72 -4.39 28.09
C VAL A 135 11.34 -4.09 27.54
N ASP A 136 10.47 -3.59 28.43
CA ASP A 136 9.18 -3.01 28.13
C ASP A 136 9.32 -1.49 27.99
N ILE A 137 8.70 -0.91 26.96
CA ILE A 137 8.79 0.53 26.67
C ILE A 137 7.39 1.08 26.54
N ARG A 138 7.04 2.06 27.35
CA ARG A 138 5.81 2.83 27.25
C ARG A 138 6.13 4.29 27.06
N PHE A 139 5.38 4.99 26.25
CA PHE A 139 5.52 6.43 26.03
C PHE A 139 4.14 7.08 25.90
N GLU A 140 4.02 8.27 26.48
CA GLU A 140 2.79 9.05 26.48
C GLU A 140 3.08 10.50 26.10
N HIS A 141 2.22 11.03 25.24
CA HIS A 141 2.25 12.42 24.78
C HIS A 141 3.63 12.83 24.22
N LEU A 142 4.32 11.90 23.55
CA LEU A 142 5.63 12.16 22.98
C LEU A 142 5.50 13.12 21.82
N SER A 143 6.05 14.31 21.98
CA SER A 143 6.10 15.35 20.95
C SER A 143 7.53 15.86 20.77
N MET A 144 7.83 16.43 19.60
CA MET A 144 9.16 16.97 19.33
C MET A 144 9.07 18.26 18.52
N THR A 145 9.74 19.30 19.05
CA THR A 145 9.84 20.63 18.40
C THR A 145 11.29 20.91 18.03
N LEU A 146 11.55 21.40 16.81
CA LEU A 146 12.90 21.77 16.39
C LEU A 146 13.47 22.91 17.22
N LYS A 147 14.74 22.79 17.63
CA LYS A 147 15.45 23.83 18.44
C LYS A 147 15.79 25.07 17.62
N TRP A 148 16.07 24.89 16.33
CA TRP A 148 16.56 25.96 15.44
C TRP A 148 15.58 26.26 14.32
N GLY A 149 15.59 27.50 13.85
CA GLY A 149 14.72 27.96 12.78
C GLY A 149 13.33 28.34 13.28
N THR A 150 12.30 27.90 12.57
CA THR A 150 10.90 28.27 12.82
C THR A 150 10.25 27.55 14.01
N ARG A 151 10.98 26.95 14.92
CA ARG A 151 10.44 26.20 16.07
C ARG A 151 9.19 25.37 15.72
N ARG A 152 9.29 24.58 14.67
CA ARG A 152 8.18 23.78 14.17
C ARG A 152 8.10 22.47 14.96
N GLU A 153 6.92 22.15 15.44
CA GLU A 153 6.63 20.81 15.96
C GLU A 153 6.58 19.81 14.79
N ILE A 154 7.35 18.75 14.88
CA ILE A 154 7.53 17.72 13.82
C ILE A 154 7.07 16.33 14.26
N LEU A 155 6.84 16.13 15.55
CA LEU A 155 6.20 14.96 16.13
C LEU A 155 5.10 15.44 17.07
N HIS A 156 3.88 14.94 16.90
CA HIS A 156 2.69 15.45 17.59
C HIS A 156 2.07 14.33 18.44
N ASP A 157 2.10 14.47 19.76
CA ASP A 157 1.30 13.74 20.74
C ASP A 157 1.19 12.22 20.50
N VAL A 158 2.34 11.54 20.40
CA VAL A 158 2.38 10.10 20.14
C VAL A 158 2.37 9.34 21.47
N THR A 159 1.40 8.44 21.61
CA THR A 159 1.27 7.57 22.80
C THR A 159 1.21 6.11 22.34
N GLY A 160 1.90 5.22 23.09
CA GLY A 160 1.95 3.80 22.77
C GLY A 160 2.86 3.00 23.68
N GLU A 161 3.00 1.73 23.35
CA GLU A 161 3.85 0.79 24.09
C GLU A 161 4.51 -0.23 23.16
N PHE A 162 5.68 -0.70 23.54
CA PHE A 162 6.39 -1.81 22.90
C PHE A 162 6.60 -2.89 23.95
N PRO A 163 5.83 -3.98 23.89
CA PRO A 163 5.94 -5.07 24.86
C PRO A 163 7.32 -5.72 24.84
N ALA A 164 7.80 -6.11 26.00
CA ALA A 164 9.07 -6.78 26.16
C ALA A 164 9.17 -8.06 25.31
N GLY A 165 10.31 -8.27 24.65
CA GLY A 165 10.56 -9.44 23.81
C GLY A 165 9.75 -9.49 22.53
N SER A 166 9.13 -8.39 22.12
CA SER A 166 8.37 -8.26 20.87
C SER A 166 9.17 -7.56 19.78
N LEU A 167 8.80 -7.86 18.54
CA LEU A 167 9.21 -7.11 17.37
C LEU A 167 8.08 -6.16 16.97
N THR A 168 8.36 -4.86 16.89
CA THR A 168 7.39 -3.85 16.51
C THR A 168 7.79 -3.16 15.22
N ALA A 169 6.91 -3.15 14.23
CA ALA A 169 7.11 -2.43 12.97
C ALA A 169 6.45 -1.05 13.04
N VAL A 170 7.26 0.01 12.89
CA VAL A 170 6.79 1.39 12.75
C VAL A 170 6.56 1.68 11.25
N MET A 171 5.31 1.79 10.85
CA MET A 171 4.93 1.97 9.46
C MET A 171 4.27 3.33 9.21
N GLY A 172 4.48 3.86 8.00
CA GLY A 172 3.88 5.14 7.58
C GLY A 172 4.48 5.63 6.27
N PRO A 173 3.88 6.66 5.65
CA PRO A 173 4.38 7.23 4.40
C PRO A 173 5.79 7.83 4.57
N SER A 174 6.48 8.03 3.45
CA SER A 174 7.75 8.79 3.45
C SER A 174 7.49 10.20 3.96
N GLY A 175 8.39 10.69 4.82
CA GLY A 175 8.20 11.98 5.52
C GLY A 175 7.19 11.95 6.69
N GLY A 176 6.57 10.82 7.01
CA GLY A 176 5.61 10.67 8.11
C GLY A 176 6.23 10.69 9.52
N GLY A 177 7.51 11.03 9.68
CA GLY A 177 8.14 11.19 10.99
C GLY A 177 8.67 9.91 11.65
N LYS A 178 8.75 8.77 10.94
CA LYS A 178 9.22 7.49 11.49
C LYS A 178 10.61 7.59 12.12
N THR A 179 11.60 8.07 11.37
CA THR A 179 12.97 8.32 11.86
C THR A 179 12.99 9.31 13.01
N THR A 180 12.19 10.37 12.91
CA THR A 180 12.04 11.39 13.96
C THR A 180 11.53 10.78 15.26
N PHE A 181 10.49 9.95 15.17
CA PHE A 181 9.93 9.22 16.31
C PHE A 181 10.96 8.30 16.96
N MET A 182 11.67 7.49 16.16
CA MET A 182 12.71 6.60 16.70
C MET A 182 13.86 7.37 17.34
N ASN A 183 14.28 8.51 16.73
CA ASN A 183 15.30 9.37 17.30
C ASN A 183 14.85 10.03 18.61
N ALA A 184 13.59 10.50 18.68
CA ALA A 184 13.01 11.06 19.89
C ALA A 184 12.96 10.02 21.01
N LEU A 185 12.44 8.82 20.72
CA LEU A 185 12.29 7.74 21.68
C LEU A 185 13.66 7.22 22.18
N SER A 186 14.64 7.08 21.29
CA SER A 186 15.99 6.60 21.63
C SER A 186 16.92 7.66 22.21
N ASN A 187 16.43 8.89 22.44
CA ASN A 187 17.21 10.05 22.88
C ASN A 187 18.37 10.42 21.95
N ARG A 188 18.17 10.24 20.65
CA ARG A 188 19.13 10.58 19.58
C ARG A 188 18.74 11.80 18.76
N ALA A 189 17.89 12.67 19.32
CA ALA A 189 17.39 13.88 18.69
C ALA A 189 17.98 15.17 19.30
N PRO A 190 19.30 15.44 19.22
CA PRO A 190 19.90 16.65 19.80
C PRO A 190 19.40 17.94 19.12
N TYR A 191 18.83 17.83 17.93
CA TYR A 191 18.29 18.92 17.12
C TYR A 191 16.86 19.33 17.50
N GLY A 192 16.22 18.63 18.44
CA GLY A 192 14.85 18.90 18.89
C GLY A 192 14.71 18.87 20.40
N ASP A 193 13.67 19.55 20.87
CA ASP A 193 13.18 19.46 22.22
C ASP A 193 12.08 18.39 22.24
N VAL A 194 12.36 17.28 22.94
CA VAL A 194 11.42 16.17 23.11
C VAL A 194 10.64 16.40 24.40
N THR A 195 9.33 16.32 24.34
CA THR A 195 8.41 16.42 25.47
C THR A 195 7.56 15.16 25.56
N GLY A 196 6.87 14.94 26.68
CA GLY A 196 6.14 13.72 26.97
C GLY A 196 6.87 12.88 28.00
N LYS A 197 6.38 11.67 28.23
CA LYS A 197 6.95 10.74 29.21
C LYS A 197 7.29 9.41 28.59
N ILE A 198 8.41 8.84 29.00
CA ILE A 198 8.87 7.52 28.57
C ILE A 198 9.08 6.69 29.83
N TRP A 199 8.64 5.45 29.79
CA TRP A 199 8.90 4.46 30.83
C TRP A 199 9.64 3.27 30.25
N VAL A 200 10.64 2.83 30.97
CA VAL A 200 11.43 1.64 30.65
C VAL A 200 11.27 0.65 31.79
N ASN A 201 10.64 -0.49 31.55
CA ASN A 201 10.29 -1.48 32.59
C ASN A 201 9.49 -0.85 33.76
N GLY A 202 8.58 0.06 33.45
CA GLY A 202 7.72 0.75 34.44
C GLY A 202 8.39 1.91 35.19
N PHE A 203 9.68 2.18 34.97
CA PHE A 203 10.37 3.34 35.54
C PHE A 203 10.38 4.50 34.56
N GLU A 204 9.96 5.69 35.01
CA GLU A 204 10.03 6.91 34.18
C GLU A 204 11.51 7.29 33.99
N GLY A 205 11.91 7.43 32.73
CA GLY A 205 13.29 7.73 32.34
C GLY A 205 13.42 7.73 30.81
N ASN A 206 14.64 7.91 30.34
CA ASN A 206 14.91 7.89 28.91
C ASN A 206 16.11 7.00 28.55
N PHE A 207 16.24 6.60 27.32
CA PHE A 207 17.35 5.75 26.87
C PHE A 207 18.72 6.44 26.89
N GLY A 208 18.79 7.75 27.06
CA GLY A 208 20.04 8.48 27.26
C GLY A 208 20.76 8.10 28.55
N GLU A 209 20.03 7.58 29.53
CA GLU A 209 20.58 7.07 30.80
C GLU A 209 21.24 5.69 30.62
N TYR A 210 20.88 4.97 29.58
CA TYR A 210 21.30 3.60 29.29
C TYR A 210 21.89 3.41 27.88
N PRO A 211 22.85 4.25 27.44
CA PRO A 211 23.30 4.27 26.04
C PRO A 211 23.95 2.95 25.57
N LYS A 212 24.51 2.19 26.48
CA LYS A 212 25.15 0.88 26.21
C LYS A 212 24.11 -0.24 25.96
N GLN A 213 22.86 -0.04 26.37
CA GLN A 213 21.82 -1.05 26.28
C GLN A 213 20.97 -0.88 25.00
N VAL A 214 21.20 0.19 24.24
CA VAL A 214 20.44 0.54 23.04
C VAL A 214 21.34 0.49 21.83
N GLY A 215 20.98 -0.37 20.88
CA GLY A 215 21.52 -0.37 19.53
C GLY A 215 20.64 0.48 18.61
N PHE A 216 21.25 1.18 17.68
CA PHE A 216 20.55 1.97 16.68
C PHE A 216 21.25 1.83 15.34
N VAL A 217 20.57 1.21 14.39
CA VAL A 217 21.03 1.06 13.01
C VAL A 217 20.39 2.16 12.17
N PRO A 218 21.17 3.16 11.73
CA PRO A 218 20.64 4.23 10.89
C PRO A 218 20.38 3.77 9.46
N GLN A 219 19.65 4.61 8.71
CA GLN A 219 19.37 4.38 7.30
C GLN A 219 20.67 4.33 6.48
N ASP A 220 21.60 5.26 6.74
CA ASP A 220 22.92 5.26 6.12
C ASP A 220 23.88 4.29 6.83
N ASP A 221 24.72 3.63 6.05
CA ASP A 221 25.69 2.67 6.58
C ASP A 221 26.87 3.41 7.23
N ILE A 222 27.04 3.25 8.54
CA ILE A 222 28.11 3.88 9.33
C ILE A 222 29.12 2.81 9.71
N MET A 223 30.22 2.72 8.94
CA MET A 223 31.31 1.78 9.19
C MET A 223 32.63 2.27 8.59
N PHE A 224 33.73 1.64 8.94
CA PHE A 224 35.04 1.97 8.41
C PHE A 224 35.34 1.20 7.13
N ASP A 225 35.31 1.91 5.99
CA ASP A 225 35.47 1.35 4.64
C ASP A 225 36.80 0.62 4.41
N ARG A 226 37.86 1.05 5.10
CA ARG A 226 39.20 0.49 4.97
C ARG A 226 39.45 -0.75 5.83
N LEU A 227 38.56 -1.05 6.74
CA LEU A 227 38.64 -2.21 7.59
C LEU A 227 37.90 -3.39 6.95
N THR A 228 38.29 -4.60 7.34
CA THR A 228 37.53 -5.81 6.97
C THR A 228 36.22 -5.89 7.79
N VAL A 229 35.32 -6.74 7.35
CA VAL A 229 34.09 -7.05 8.10
C VAL A 229 34.43 -7.44 9.53
N TYR A 230 35.32 -8.41 9.71
CA TYR A 230 35.76 -8.87 11.04
C TYR A 230 36.33 -7.72 11.88
N GLN A 231 37.18 -6.87 11.31
CA GLN A 231 37.79 -5.75 12.05
C GLN A 231 36.74 -4.73 12.51
N ASN A 232 35.74 -4.41 11.68
CA ASN A 232 34.66 -3.51 12.09
C ASN A 232 33.92 -4.07 13.31
N LEU A 233 33.52 -5.34 13.26
CA LEU A 233 32.85 -6.01 14.36
C LEU A 233 33.74 -6.13 15.60
N TYR A 234 35.00 -6.51 15.40
CA TYR A 234 35.99 -6.67 16.50
C TYR A 234 36.19 -5.36 17.27
N TYR A 235 36.47 -4.26 16.59
CA TYR A 235 36.70 -2.99 17.26
C TYR A 235 35.43 -2.48 17.95
N SER A 236 34.25 -2.62 17.33
CA SER A 236 32.99 -2.28 17.96
C SER A 236 32.77 -3.08 19.24
N ALA A 237 32.97 -4.40 19.19
CA ALA A 237 32.84 -5.26 20.37
C ALA A 237 33.82 -4.90 21.47
N MET A 238 35.10 -4.67 21.13
CA MET A 238 36.13 -4.38 22.15
C MET A 238 35.89 -3.06 22.88
N VAL A 239 35.32 -2.05 22.18
CA VAL A 239 35.06 -0.72 22.81
C VAL A 239 33.73 -0.70 23.59
N ARG A 240 32.71 -1.41 23.12
CA ARG A 240 31.34 -1.30 23.64
C ARG A 240 30.98 -2.34 24.69
N LEU A 241 31.58 -3.55 24.64
CA LEU A 241 31.34 -4.57 25.61
C LEU A 241 32.05 -4.24 26.96
N PRO A 242 31.49 -4.68 28.10
CA PRO A 242 32.07 -4.43 29.42
C PRO A 242 33.53 -4.80 29.48
N GLU A 243 34.30 -4.01 30.22
CA GLU A 243 35.75 -4.21 30.35
C GLU A 243 36.09 -5.49 31.12
N ASP A 244 35.28 -5.83 32.10
CA ASP A 244 35.39 -7.05 32.93
C ASP A 244 35.02 -8.34 32.19
N MET A 245 34.42 -8.23 30.99
CA MET A 245 34.09 -9.39 30.17
C MET A 245 35.38 -10.04 29.63
N PRO A 246 35.58 -11.36 29.84
CA PRO A 246 36.74 -12.07 29.30
C PRO A 246 36.84 -11.94 27.77
N ARG A 247 38.07 -11.76 27.27
CA ARG A 247 38.33 -11.59 25.84
C ARG A 247 37.78 -12.75 25.02
N GLU A 248 37.85 -13.97 25.52
CA GLU A 248 37.32 -15.16 24.84
C GLU A 248 35.80 -15.05 24.63
N LYS A 249 35.05 -14.54 25.61
CA LYS A 249 33.63 -14.29 25.48
C LYS A 249 33.33 -13.21 24.42
N LYS A 250 34.13 -12.12 24.41
CA LYS A 250 34.01 -11.06 23.39
C LYS A 250 34.22 -11.61 21.96
N LEU A 251 35.25 -12.45 21.80
CA LEU A 251 35.53 -13.09 20.50
C LEU A 251 34.41 -14.04 20.09
N LYS A 252 33.85 -14.80 21.01
CA LYS A 252 32.73 -15.68 20.73
C LYS A 252 31.49 -14.91 20.23
N ILE A 253 31.17 -13.77 20.87
CA ILE A 253 30.08 -12.90 20.44
C ILE A 253 30.27 -12.46 18.96
N ILE A 254 31.49 -12.10 18.57
CA ILE A 254 31.82 -11.67 17.22
C ILE A 254 31.60 -12.82 16.24
N GLU A 255 32.07 -14.03 16.55
CA GLU A 255 31.88 -15.21 15.72
C GLU A 255 30.38 -15.55 15.56
N ASP A 256 29.64 -15.55 16.66
CA ASP A 256 28.20 -15.81 16.65
C ASP A 256 27.45 -14.80 15.78
N VAL A 257 27.79 -13.50 15.84
CA VAL A 257 27.19 -12.44 15.01
C VAL A 257 27.55 -12.61 13.53
N ILE A 258 28.82 -12.96 13.23
CA ILE A 258 29.26 -13.25 11.85
C ILE A 258 28.45 -14.41 11.26
N GLN A 259 28.26 -15.46 12.04
CA GLN A 259 27.50 -16.64 11.61
C GLN A 259 26.01 -16.33 11.43
N VAL A 260 25.40 -15.63 12.40
CA VAL A 260 23.97 -15.26 12.34
C VAL A 260 23.67 -14.37 11.14
N LEU A 261 24.57 -13.46 10.79
CA LEU A 261 24.39 -12.53 9.68
C LEU A 261 24.91 -13.08 8.34
N ASP A 262 25.32 -14.35 8.27
CA ASP A 262 25.87 -14.97 7.05
C ASP A 262 27.00 -14.13 6.43
N LEU A 263 27.97 -13.72 7.24
CA LEU A 263 29.11 -12.90 6.83
C LEU A 263 30.44 -13.71 6.78
N GLU A 264 30.40 -15.03 7.02
CA GLU A 264 31.59 -15.89 7.05
C GLU A 264 32.45 -15.76 5.79
N GLN A 265 31.83 -15.84 4.61
CA GLN A 265 32.54 -15.80 3.35
C GLN A 265 33.29 -14.49 3.10
N VAL A 266 32.83 -13.40 3.69
CA VAL A 266 33.35 -12.03 3.50
C VAL A 266 34.07 -11.49 4.72
N ARG A 267 34.24 -12.28 5.78
CA ARG A 267 34.82 -11.85 7.07
C ARG A 267 36.15 -11.11 6.95
N HIS A 268 37.00 -11.52 6.02
CA HIS A 268 38.33 -10.93 5.77
C HIS A 268 38.33 -9.95 4.60
N THR A 269 37.18 -9.72 3.98
CA THR A 269 37.04 -8.76 2.87
C THR A 269 36.87 -7.35 3.45
N ILE A 270 37.52 -6.37 2.84
CA ILE A 270 37.33 -4.95 3.20
C ILE A 270 35.91 -4.52 2.88
N VAL A 271 35.36 -3.63 3.70
CA VAL A 271 34.02 -3.07 3.47
C VAL A 271 33.96 -2.34 2.13
N GLY A 272 34.94 -1.49 1.84
CA GLY A 272 35.09 -0.77 0.57
C GLY A 272 34.21 0.46 0.48
N SER A 273 34.70 1.41 -0.30
CA SER A 273 34.01 2.68 -0.65
C SER A 273 33.50 2.65 -2.09
N PRO A 274 32.79 3.70 -2.54
CA PRO A 274 32.41 3.85 -3.96
C PRO A 274 33.60 3.78 -4.92
N GLU A 275 34.79 4.28 -4.50
CA GLU A 275 36.02 4.29 -5.31
C GLU A 275 36.78 2.96 -5.22
N LYS A 276 36.65 2.26 -4.13
CA LYS A 276 37.34 0.99 -3.90
C LYS A 276 36.38 -0.12 -3.59
N ARG A 277 36.16 -1.00 -4.56
CA ARG A 277 35.20 -2.11 -4.44
C ARG A 277 35.51 -2.98 -3.21
N GLY A 278 34.48 -3.30 -2.45
CA GLY A 278 34.49 -4.19 -1.31
C GLY A 278 33.33 -5.14 -1.34
N ILE A 279 32.66 -5.30 -0.21
CA ILE A 279 31.46 -6.14 -0.06
C ILE A 279 30.23 -5.55 -0.76
N SER A 280 29.18 -6.35 -0.99
CA SER A 280 27.92 -5.90 -1.60
C SER A 280 27.11 -4.98 -0.67
N GLY A 281 26.14 -4.23 -1.23
CA GLY A 281 25.25 -3.36 -0.45
C GLY A 281 24.49 -4.12 0.64
N GLY A 282 23.94 -5.30 0.34
CA GLY A 282 23.29 -6.16 1.32
C GLY A 282 24.23 -6.65 2.42
N GLN A 283 25.48 -6.98 2.06
CA GLN A 283 26.51 -7.33 3.05
C GLN A 283 26.89 -6.12 3.91
N LYS A 284 26.98 -4.91 3.33
CA LYS A 284 27.21 -3.67 4.12
C LYS A 284 26.12 -3.45 5.15
N LYS A 285 24.85 -3.59 4.74
CA LYS A 285 23.73 -3.44 5.67
C LYS A 285 23.79 -4.46 6.82
N ARG A 286 24.11 -5.73 6.49
CA ARG A 286 24.31 -6.78 7.52
C ARG A 286 25.47 -6.45 8.45
N VAL A 287 26.59 -5.93 7.95
CA VAL A 287 27.71 -5.45 8.77
C VAL A 287 27.28 -4.30 9.68
N ASN A 288 26.51 -3.34 9.16
CA ASN A 288 25.98 -2.22 9.94
C ASN A 288 25.10 -2.69 11.11
N ILE A 289 24.21 -3.66 10.87
CA ILE A 289 23.43 -4.35 11.90
C ILE A 289 24.36 -5.08 12.88
N GLY A 290 25.37 -5.79 12.37
CA GLY A 290 26.34 -6.54 13.15
C GLY A 290 27.14 -5.67 14.12
N ILE A 291 27.53 -4.46 13.70
CA ILE A 291 28.23 -3.48 14.55
C ILE A 291 27.39 -3.11 15.78
N GLU A 292 26.07 -3.05 15.66
CA GLU A 292 25.20 -2.81 16.79
C GLU A 292 24.96 -4.09 17.62
N LEU A 293 24.81 -5.25 16.98
CA LEU A 293 24.55 -6.52 17.65
C LEU A 293 25.73 -7.00 18.51
N VAL A 294 27.00 -6.79 18.08
CA VAL A 294 28.17 -7.19 18.88
C VAL A 294 28.29 -6.43 20.19
N ALA A 295 27.62 -5.28 20.33
CA ALA A 295 27.52 -4.54 21.60
C ALA A 295 26.52 -5.18 22.58
N TYR A 296 25.79 -6.19 22.14
CA TYR A 296 24.79 -6.92 22.92
C TYR A 296 23.68 -6.02 23.49
N PRO A 297 23.01 -5.22 22.63
CA PRO A 297 21.97 -4.29 23.07
C PRO A 297 20.73 -5.06 23.55
N ARG A 298 19.99 -4.47 24.51
CA ARG A 298 18.70 -5.00 24.98
C ARG A 298 17.53 -4.52 24.13
N VAL A 299 17.70 -3.36 23.51
CA VAL A 299 16.74 -2.77 22.58
C VAL A 299 17.49 -2.41 21.31
N LEU A 300 16.94 -2.78 20.15
CA LEU A 300 17.52 -2.47 18.86
C LEU A 300 16.50 -1.67 18.02
N PHE A 301 16.88 -0.47 17.65
CA PHE A 301 16.16 0.36 16.67
C PHE A 301 16.79 0.19 15.31
N LEU A 302 15.96 -0.05 14.29
CA LEU A 302 16.38 -0.23 12.90
C LEU A 302 15.64 0.76 12.02
N ASP A 303 16.36 1.71 11.41
CA ASP A 303 15.78 2.70 10.50
C ASP A 303 15.95 2.25 9.06
N GLU A 304 14.84 1.87 8.42
CA GLU A 304 14.77 1.39 7.04
C GLU A 304 15.87 0.36 6.68
N PRO A 305 15.99 -0.77 7.41
CA PRO A 305 17.11 -1.71 7.25
C PRO A 305 17.19 -2.36 5.87
N THR A 306 16.16 -2.27 5.05
CA THR A 306 16.09 -2.80 3.69
C THR A 306 16.16 -1.73 2.60
N SER A 307 16.27 -0.45 2.97
CA SER A 307 16.34 0.66 2.02
C SER A 307 17.61 0.59 1.16
N GLY A 308 17.45 0.87 -0.14
CA GLY A 308 18.59 0.86 -1.10
C GLY A 308 19.05 -0.54 -1.51
N LEU A 309 18.39 -1.60 -1.08
CA LEU A 309 18.66 -2.96 -1.51
C LEU A 309 17.73 -3.36 -2.66
N ASP A 310 18.24 -4.15 -3.60
CA ASP A 310 17.41 -4.82 -4.59
C ASP A 310 16.55 -5.92 -3.92
N SER A 311 15.55 -6.42 -4.62
CA SER A 311 14.64 -7.42 -4.05
C SER A 311 15.36 -8.71 -3.61
N ALA A 312 16.43 -9.11 -4.31
CA ALA A 312 17.21 -10.29 -3.96
C ALA A 312 18.09 -10.05 -2.72
N ALA A 313 18.72 -8.87 -2.62
CA ALA A 313 19.50 -8.49 -1.43
C ALA A 313 18.59 -8.21 -0.22
N SER A 314 17.37 -7.68 -0.44
CA SER A 314 16.37 -7.51 0.61
C SER A 314 15.89 -8.87 1.15
N MET A 315 15.72 -9.88 0.28
CA MET A 315 15.44 -11.25 0.70
C MET A 315 16.63 -11.87 1.42
N ALA A 316 17.87 -11.65 0.97
CA ALA A 316 19.07 -12.17 1.63
C ALA A 316 19.37 -11.50 2.98
N VAL A 317 18.89 -10.26 3.21
CA VAL A 317 18.85 -9.64 4.55
C VAL A 317 17.70 -10.21 5.37
N SER A 318 16.70 -10.79 4.69
CA SER A 318 15.48 -11.37 5.26
C SER A 318 15.55 -12.89 5.43
N GLU A 319 16.44 -13.56 4.72
CA GLU A 319 16.68 -15.00 4.86
C GLU A 319 17.93 -15.23 5.70
N PRO A 320 17.83 -16.11 6.69
CA PRO A 320 18.96 -16.55 7.53
C PRO A 320 19.93 -17.42 6.75
#